data_1fd3fbd42616aaa6144f3d1fba543b88
#
_entry.id   1fd3fbd42616aaa6144f3d1fba543b88
#
_cell.length_a   1.000
_cell.length_b   1.000
_cell.length_c   1.000
_cell.angle_alpha   90.00
_cell.angle_beta   90.00
_cell.angle_gamma   90.00
#
_symmetry.space_group_name_H-M   'P 1'
#
loop_
_entity.id
_entity.type
_entity.pdbx_description
1 polymer ?
#
loop_
_entity_poly.entity_id
_entity_poly.type
_entity_poly.pdbx_seq_one_letter_code
_entity_poly.pdbx_strand_id
1 'polypeptide(L)'
;AGITRVKNPIQLAKQIMQNNEHNMLFGTAALNFARLKHLEERDPEWFVTEYTHKIWNTNQTDSNMYGTVGCVALDSYGDLCAGTSTGGTKNQQPGRIGDSPLVGCGAYADNLTAGVSSTGNGEDIMKVVLSKLAADLTAIEESAQDASKEAINIFQERTDSQAGLI
;
A
#
# COMPACT_ATOMS: atom_id res chain seq x y z
N ALA A 1 -9.95 2.50 0.53
CA ALA A 1 -9.62 1.71 -0.65
C ALA A 1 -10.70 1.83 -1.73
N GLY A 2 -10.37 1.41 -3.01
CA GLY A 2 -11.34 1.36 -4.11
C GLY A 2 -11.97 2.72 -4.45
N ILE A 3 -11.18 3.78 -4.43
CA ILE A 3 -11.61 5.15 -4.75
C ILE A 3 -11.02 5.58 -6.09
N THR A 4 -11.75 6.40 -6.83
CA THR A 4 -11.38 6.78 -8.22
C THR A 4 -11.28 8.27 -8.46
N ARG A 5 -11.62 9.12 -7.49
CA ARG A 5 -11.75 10.57 -7.68
C ARG A 5 -10.98 11.44 -6.69
N VAL A 6 -10.48 10.88 -5.59
CA VAL A 6 -9.73 11.65 -4.59
C VAL A 6 -8.30 11.88 -5.08
N LYS A 7 -7.91 13.14 -5.26
CA LYS A 7 -6.60 13.52 -5.81
C LYS A 7 -5.43 12.94 -5.00
N ASN A 8 -5.53 12.99 -3.68
CA ASN A 8 -4.49 12.55 -2.76
C ASN A 8 -5.05 11.48 -1.80
N PRO A 9 -5.09 10.19 -2.19
CA PRO A 9 -5.65 9.11 -1.37
C PRO A 9 -5.05 8.99 0.02
N ILE A 10 -3.76 9.30 0.18
CA ILE A 10 -3.08 9.25 1.48
C ILE A 10 -3.63 10.29 2.47
N GLN A 11 -4.11 11.45 1.99
CA GLN A 11 -4.77 12.42 2.85
C GLN A 11 -6.11 11.88 3.37
N LEU A 12 -6.84 11.13 2.55
CA LEU A 12 -8.06 10.46 2.99
C LEU A 12 -7.75 9.38 4.04
N ALA A 13 -6.72 8.58 3.85
CA ALA A 13 -6.28 7.59 4.82
C ALA A 13 -5.93 8.27 6.17
N LYS A 14 -5.19 9.38 6.15
CA LYS A 14 -4.88 10.18 7.33
C LYS A 14 -6.14 10.68 8.05
N GLN A 15 -7.14 11.18 7.29
CA GLN A 15 -8.40 11.64 7.88
C GLN A 15 -9.19 10.50 8.54
N ILE A 16 -9.18 9.30 7.96
CA ILE A 16 -9.82 8.12 8.55
C ILE A 16 -9.10 7.75 9.85
N MET A 17 -7.78 7.66 9.84
CA MET A 17 -6.96 7.35 11.01
C MET A 17 -7.20 8.35 12.16
N GLN A 18 -7.34 9.64 11.86
CA GLN A 18 -7.53 10.68 12.87
C GLN A 18 -8.94 10.73 13.47
N ASN A 19 -9.96 10.15 12.82
CA ASN A 19 -11.35 10.18 13.34
C ASN A 19 -11.67 9.04 14.31
N ASN A 20 -10.81 8.03 14.46
CA ASN A 20 -10.87 6.96 15.47
C ASN A 20 -12.12 6.07 15.52
N GLU A 21 -13.08 6.22 14.60
CA GLU A 21 -14.29 5.38 14.60
C GLU A 21 -14.09 4.10 13.78
N HIS A 22 -13.39 4.22 12.65
CA HIS A 22 -13.17 3.12 11.72
C HIS A 22 -11.76 3.14 11.17
N ASN A 23 -11.17 1.97 10.95
CA ASN A 23 -9.82 1.85 10.41
C ASN A 23 -9.80 1.78 8.88
N MET A 24 -10.94 1.49 8.24
CA MET A 24 -11.01 1.34 6.79
C MET A 24 -12.38 1.77 6.24
N LEU A 25 -12.33 2.52 5.15
CA LEU A 25 -13.48 2.82 4.30
C LEU A 25 -13.16 2.46 2.84
N PHE A 26 -14.16 2.09 2.05
CA PHE A 26 -13.96 1.77 0.64
C PHE A 26 -15.06 2.31 -0.28
N GLY A 27 -14.73 2.43 -1.57
CA GLY A 27 -15.67 2.77 -2.62
C GLY A 27 -16.39 4.10 -2.40
N THR A 28 -17.69 4.14 -2.70
CA THR A 28 -18.53 5.34 -2.59
C THR A 28 -18.58 5.88 -1.17
N ALA A 29 -18.57 5.04 -0.15
CA ALA A 29 -18.58 5.49 1.25
C ALA A 29 -17.29 6.26 1.59
N ALA A 30 -16.12 5.77 1.14
CA ALA A 30 -14.86 6.46 1.29
C ALA A 30 -14.84 7.81 0.54
N LEU A 31 -15.43 7.86 -0.67
CA LEU A 31 -15.55 9.10 -1.44
C LEU A 31 -16.46 10.11 -0.73
N ASN A 32 -17.60 9.68 -0.20
CA ASN A 32 -18.49 10.54 0.57
C ASN A 32 -17.82 11.11 1.82
N PHE A 33 -17.03 10.31 2.52
CA PHE A 33 -16.22 10.76 3.64
C PHE A 33 -15.16 11.78 3.20
N ALA A 34 -14.50 11.58 2.06
CA ALA A 34 -13.56 12.55 1.48
C ALA A 34 -14.24 13.91 1.24
N ARG A 35 -15.47 13.91 0.71
CA ARG A 35 -16.28 15.12 0.52
C ARG A 35 -16.61 15.83 1.83
N LEU A 36 -17.01 15.09 2.85
CA LEU A 36 -17.23 15.64 4.21
C LEU A 36 -15.96 16.30 4.79
N LYS A 37 -14.79 15.81 4.42
CA LYS A 37 -13.49 16.37 4.83
C LYS A 37 -12.92 17.40 3.84
N HIS A 38 -13.71 17.80 2.85
CA HIS A 38 -13.33 18.80 1.82
C HIS A 38 -12.03 18.45 1.08
N LEU A 39 -11.77 17.15 0.86
CA LEU A 39 -10.62 16.70 0.08
C LEU A 39 -10.83 16.97 -1.41
N GLU A 40 -9.75 17.32 -2.10
CA GLU A 40 -9.78 17.66 -3.50
C GLU A 40 -10.13 16.44 -4.36
N GLU A 41 -11.16 16.60 -5.21
CA GLU A 41 -11.56 15.60 -6.21
C GLU A 41 -11.04 15.99 -7.60
N ARG A 42 -10.83 14.97 -8.43
CA ARG A 42 -10.53 15.09 -9.87
C ARG A 42 -11.40 14.13 -10.65
N ASP A 43 -11.61 14.46 -11.91
CA ASP A 43 -12.26 13.52 -12.82
C ASP A 43 -11.36 12.31 -13.10
N PRO A 44 -11.93 11.13 -13.40
CA PRO A 44 -11.15 9.92 -13.61
C PRO A 44 -10.04 10.07 -14.66
N GLU A 45 -10.29 10.86 -15.71
CA GLU A 45 -9.33 11.14 -16.78
C GLU A 45 -8.07 11.83 -16.29
N TRP A 46 -8.15 12.61 -15.19
CA TRP A 46 -6.99 13.26 -14.59
C TRP A 46 -5.93 12.26 -14.08
N PHE A 47 -6.36 11.07 -13.70
CA PHE A 47 -5.47 10.01 -13.21
C PHE A 47 -4.85 9.19 -14.34
N VAL A 48 -5.29 9.36 -15.59
CA VAL A 48 -4.75 8.66 -16.75
C VAL A 48 -3.58 9.47 -17.30
N THR A 49 -2.36 8.96 -17.16
CA THR A 49 -1.17 9.56 -17.74
C THR A 49 -0.97 9.09 -19.19
N GLU A 50 -0.23 9.86 -19.99
CA GLU A 50 0.14 9.44 -21.37
C GLU A 50 0.85 8.07 -21.35
N TYR A 51 1.66 7.83 -20.34
CA TYR A 51 2.36 6.57 -20.14
C TYR A 51 1.39 5.39 -19.91
N THR A 52 0.45 5.54 -18.96
CA THR A 52 -0.55 4.49 -18.69
C THR A 52 -1.46 4.24 -19.89
N HIS A 53 -1.85 5.31 -20.60
CA HIS A 53 -2.63 5.20 -21.82
C HIS A 53 -1.89 4.46 -22.95
N LYS A 54 -0.58 4.73 -23.11
CA LYS A 54 0.26 4.02 -24.09
C LYS A 54 0.36 2.53 -23.74
N ILE A 55 0.60 2.19 -22.49
CA ILE A 55 0.68 0.79 -22.04
C ILE A 55 -0.64 0.06 -22.26
N TRP A 56 -1.75 0.71 -21.93
CA TRP A 56 -3.08 0.15 -22.17
C TRP A 56 -3.29 -0.23 -23.64
N ASN A 57 -2.95 0.68 -24.54
CA ASN A 57 -3.18 0.49 -25.99
C ASN A 57 -2.24 -0.53 -26.64
N THR A 58 -1.06 -0.76 -26.08
CA THR A 58 -0.07 -1.65 -26.69
C THR A 58 -0.23 -3.11 -26.29
N ASN A 59 -1.18 -3.46 -25.41
CA ASN A 59 -1.33 -4.81 -24.85
C ASN A 59 -0.01 -5.41 -24.30
N GLN A 60 1.00 -4.56 -24.03
CA GLN A 60 2.25 -5.03 -23.49
C GLN A 60 2.00 -5.60 -22.08
N THR A 61 2.11 -6.89 -21.97
CA THR A 61 2.13 -7.64 -20.73
C THR A 61 3.51 -7.52 -20.08
N ASP A 62 3.93 -6.31 -19.73
CA ASP A 62 5.06 -6.16 -18.84
C ASP A 62 4.58 -6.56 -17.45
N SER A 63 4.78 -7.84 -17.14
CA SER A 63 4.38 -8.47 -15.89
C SER A 63 5.12 -7.90 -14.66
N ASN A 64 6.10 -7.03 -14.86
CA ASN A 64 6.98 -6.50 -13.83
C ASN A 64 6.72 -5.02 -13.47
N MET A 65 5.59 -4.44 -13.90
CA MET A 65 5.30 -3.04 -13.58
C MET A 65 4.45 -2.94 -12.32
N TYR A 66 5.13 -2.82 -11.20
CA TYR A 66 4.53 -2.40 -9.93
C TYR A 66 4.59 -0.88 -9.83
N GLY A 67 3.46 -0.23 -9.58
CA GLY A 67 3.32 1.23 -9.50
C GLY A 67 3.02 1.72 -8.08
N THR A 68 3.42 0.96 -7.07
CA THR A 68 3.22 1.30 -5.66
C THR A 68 4.31 2.24 -5.17
N VAL A 69 3.93 3.30 -4.45
CA VAL A 69 4.83 4.17 -3.72
C VAL A 69 4.63 3.99 -2.23
N GLY A 70 5.72 4.02 -1.46
CA GLY A 70 5.69 3.87 -0.02
C GLY A 70 6.61 4.86 0.69
N CYS A 71 6.29 5.14 1.94
CA CYS A 71 7.10 5.96 2.81
C CYS A 71 7.03 5.43 4.23
N VAL A 72 8.18 5.38 4.90
CA VAL A 72 8.30 5.15 6.33
C VAL A 72 8.94 6.38 6.95
N ALA A 73 8.43 6.84 8.08
CA ALA A 73 8.92 8.00 8.78
C ALA A 73 9.06 7.70 10.28
N LEU A 74 10.12 8.24 10.85
CA LEU A 74 10.37 8.28 12.29
C LEU A 74 10.49 9.75 12.69
N ASP A 75 9.73 10.18 13.68
CA ASP A 75 9.80 11.54 14.17
C ASP A 75 10.80 11.70 15.33
N SER A 76 10.94 12.94 15.82
CA SER A 76 11.86 13.25 16.92
C SER A 76 11.40 12.73 18.29
N TYR A 77 10.20 12.23 18.41
CA TYR A 77 9.65 11.63 19.63
C TYR A 77 9.77 10.11 19.64
N GLY A 78 10.20 9.51 18.52
CA GLY A 78 10.29 8.07 18.36
C GLY A 78 9.02 7.44 17.79
N ASP A 79 8.07 8.24 17.30
CA ASP A 79 6.87 7.72 16.69
C ASP A 79 7.10 7.33 15.23
N LEU A 80 6.72 6.11 14.90
CA LEU A 80 6.79 5.54 13.55
C LEU A 80 5.49 5.72 12.79
N CYS A 81 5.61 6.00 11.50
CA CYS A 81 4.48 6.03 10.59
C CYS A 81 4.86 5.37 9.26
N ALA A 82 3.95 4.61 8.69
CA ALA A 82 4.09 4.05 7.35
C ALA A 82 2.87 4.42 6.49
N GLY A 83 3.10 4.61 5.21
CA GLY A 83 2.03 4.90 4.25
C GLY A 83 2.35 4.36 2.88
N THR A 84 1.34 3.79 2.23
CA THR A 84 1.46 3.17 0.91
C THR A 84 0.33 3.65 0.02
N SER A 85 0.62 3.91 -1.25
CA SER A 85 -0.37 4.32 -2.24
C SER A 85 -0.10 3.66 -3.59
N THR A 86 -1.17 3.25 -4.26
CA THR A 86 -1.10 2.55 -5.55
C THR A 86 -2.34 2.82 -6.40
N GLY A 87 -2.21 2.71 -7.70
CA GLY A 87 -3.33 2.62 -8.64
C GLY A 87 -3.85 1.18 -8.83
N GLY A 88 -3.22 0.20 -8.18
CA GLY A 88 -3.51 -1.22 -8.38
C GLY A 88 -2.68 -1.85 -9.50
N THR A 89 -3.18 -2.93 -10.07
CA THR A 89 -2.53 -3.66 -11.15
C THR A 89 -3.19 -3.37 -12.51
N LYS A 90 -2.42 -3.49 -13.58
CA LYS A 90 -2.94 -3.35 -14.94
C LYS A 90 -4.07 -4.37 -15.19
N ASN A 91 -5.15 -3.92 -15.80
CA ASN A 91 -6.30 -4.76 -16.12
C ASN A 91 -6.95 -5.47 -14.93
N GLN A 92 -6.79 -4.93 -13.72
CA GLN A 92 -7.45 -5.51 -12.56
C GLN A 92 -8.97 -5.55 -12.73
N GLN A 93 -9.58 -6.58 -12.17
CA GLN A 93 -11.03 -6.70 -12.19
C GLN A 93 -11.69 -5.54 -11.41
N PRO A 94 -12.84 -5.03 -11.86
CA PRO A 94 -13.62 -4.08 -11.07
C PRO A 94 -13.89 -4.61 -9.67
N GLY A 95 -13.58 -3.79 -8.65
CA GLY A 95 -13.73 -4.18 -7.26
C GLY A 95 -12.51 -4.86 -6.63
N ARG A 96 -11.45 -5.18 -7.39
CA ARG A 96 -10.21 -5.74 -6.82
C ARG A 96 -9.59 -4.74 -5.86
N ILE A 97 -9.21 -5.23 -4.70
CA ILE A 97 -8.40 -4.54 -3.70
C ILE A 97 -7.14 -5.39 -3.47
N GLY A 98 -5.97 -4.77 -3.62
CA GLY A 98 -4.68 -5.40 -3.34
C GLY A 98 -4.24 -5.20 -1.88
N ASP A 99 -2.97 -5.43 -1.65
CA ASP A 99 -2.30 -5.32 -0.34
C ASP A 99 -2.24 -3.90 0.22
N SER A 100 -2.07 -2.90 -0.65
CA SER A 100 -1.71 -1.54 -0.25
C SER A 100 -2.61 -0.89 0.81
N PRO A 101 -3.95 -1.07 0.81
CA PRO A 101 -4.82 -0.49 1.84
C PRO A 101 -4.99 -1.38 3.07
N LEU A 102 -4.46 -2.59 3.07
CA LEU A 102 -4.62 -3.55 4.15
C LEU A 102 -3.49 -3.41 5.17
N VAL A 103 -3.87 -3.11 6.42
CA VAL A 103 -2.92 -2.99 7.54
C VAL A 103 -2.19 -4.32 7.74
N GLY A 104 -0.87 -4.26 7.80
CA GLY A 104 0.00 -5.42 7.89
C GLY A 104 0.40 -6.03 6.56
N CYS A 105 -0.33 -5.74 5.47
CA CYS A 105 0.01 -6.22 4.13
C CYS A 105 0.84 -5.19 3.36
N GLY A 106 0.22 -4.10 2.92
CA GLY A 106 0.89 -3.06 2.15
C GLY A 106 1.66 -2.05 3.01
N ALA A 107 1.24 -1.84 4.25
CA ALA A 107 1.96 -1.01 5.22
C ALA A 107 1.68 -1.48 6.66
N TYR A 108 2.66 -1.26 7.54
CA TYR A 108 2.54 -1.46 8.98
C TYR A 108 3.47 -0.51 9.73
N ALA A 109 3.04 -0.01 10.88
CA ALA A 109 3.92 0.75 11.78
C ALA A 109 3.54 0.47 13.22
N ASP A 110 4.55 0.21 14.05
CA ASP A 110 4.44 -0.03 15.48
C ASP A 110 5.72 0.47 16.14
N ASN A 111 5.58 1.40 17.09
CA ASN A 111 6.72 2.00 17.80
C ASN A 111 7.57 0.99 18.57
N LEU A 112 7.04 -0.19 18.84
CA LEU A 112 7.79 -1.28 19.53
C LEU A 112 8.62 -2.13 18.57
N THR A 113 8.41 -2.02 17.26
CA THR A 113 9.09 -2.84 16.24
C THR A 113 9.62 -1.98 15.09
N ALA A 114 8.86 -1.83 14.02
CA ALA A 114 9.29 -1.11 12.84
C ALA A 114 8.12 -0.45 12.09
N GLY A 115 8.46 0.52 11.23
CA GLY A 115 7.62 0.96 10.13
C GLY A 115 8.00 0.23 8.86
N VAL A 116 7.03 -0.26 8.09
CA VAL A 116 7.25 -1.04 6.87
C VAL A 116 6.26 -0.63 5.79
N SER A 117 6.72 -0.52 4.55
CA SER A 117 5.88 -0.45 3.35
C SER A 117 6.31 -1.49 2.34
N SER A 118 5.33 -2.20 1.76
CA SER A 118 5.55 -3.29 0.81
C SER A 118 5.05 -2.94 -0.58
N THR A 119 5.69 -3.54 -1.60
CA THR A 119 5.25 -3.54 -2.99
C THR A 119 5.49 -4.91 -3.63
N GLY A 120 4.69 -5.29 -4.61
CA GLY A 120 4.85 -6.57 -5.32
C GLY A 120 3.53 -7.15 -5.78
N ASN A 121 3.45 -8.49 -5.85
CA ASN A 121 2.19 -9.18 -6.09
C ASN A 121 1.29 -9.06 -4.84
N GLY A 122 0.26 -8.21 -4.94
CA GLY A 122 -0.60 -7.88 -3.80
C GLY A 122 -1.33 -9.09 -3.22
N GLU A 123 -1.73 -10.03 -4.06
CA GLU A 123 -2.43 -11.26 -3.66
C GLU A 123 -1.52 -12.16 -2.81
N ASP A 124 -0.24 -12.23 -3.15
CA ASP A 124 0.73 -13.02 -2.40
C ASP A 124 1.23 -12.28 -1.15
N ILE A 125 1.40 -10.97 -1.22
CA ILE A 125 1.68 -10.12 -0.05
C ILE A 125 0.60 -10.30 1.03
N MET A 126 -0.68 -10.36 0.62
CA MET A 126 -1.80 -10.60 1.54
C MET A 126 -1.74 -11.98 2.21
N LYS A 127 -1.32 -13.03 1.49
CA LYS A 127 -1.23 -14.39 2.04
C LYS A 127 -0.24 -14.52 3.20
N VAL A 128 0.83 -13.73 3.17
CA VAL A 128 1.89 -13.77 4.19
C VAL A 128 1.83 -12.59 5.15
N VAL A 129 0.98 -11.59 4.89
CA VAL A 129 0.87 -10.34 5.69
C VAL A 129 2.23 -9.66 5.80
N LEU A 130 2.89 -9.43 4.65
CA LEU A 130 4.32 -9.22 4.51
C LEU A 130 4.88 -8.05 5.34
N SER A 131 4.19 -6.89 5.39
CA SER A 131 4.65 -5.74 6.18
C SER A 131 4.65 -6.04 7.68
N LYS A 132 3.64 -6.77 8.17
CA LYS A 132 3.59 -7.19 9.58
C LYS A 132 4.66 -8.24 9.89
N LEU A 133 4.86 -9.22 9.00
CA LEU A 133 5.91 -10.21 9.13
C LEU A 133 7.29 -9.54 9.26
N ALA A 134 7.61 -8.58 8.39
CA ALA A 134 8.88 -7.87 8.45
C ALA A 134 9.04 -7.07 9.75
N ALA A 135 7.97 -6.40 10.22
CA ALA A 135 7.99 -5.68 11.49
C ALA A 135 8.21 -6.61 12.69
N ASP A 136 7.58 -7.79 12.70
CA ASP A 136 7.78 -8.77 13.79
C ASP A 136 9.20 -9.33 13.82
N LEU A 137 9.80 -9.55 12.66
CA LEU A 137 11.16 -10.05 12.56
C LEU A 137 12.20 -9.07 13.13
N THR A 138 11.94 -7.77 13.17
CA THR A 138 12.86 -6.80 13.83
C THR A 138 13.00 -7.03 15.34
N ALA A 139 12.09 -7.77 15.96
CA ALA A 139 12.20 -8.14 17.37
C ALA A 139 13.20 -9.28 17.64
N ILE A 140 13.61 -10.02 16.60
CA ILE A 140 14.48 -11.21 16.69
C ILE A 140 15.76 -11.09 15.88
N GLU A 141 15.74 -10.30 14.82
CA GLU A 141 16.90 -10.09 13.96
C GLU A 141 17.81 -8.96 14.46
N GLU A 142 19.09 -9.00 14.11
CA GLU A 142 20.07 -8.03 14.56
C GLU A 142 19.88 -6.64 13.97
N SER A 143 19.23 -6.55 12.79
CA SER A 143 19.01 -5.29 12.09
C SER A 143 17.73 -5.29 11.27
N ALA A 144 17.22 -4.09 10.96
CA ALA A 144 16.10 -3.93 10.02
C ALA A 144 16.40 -4.52 8.64
N GLN A 145 17.68 -4.50 8.22
CA GLN A 145 18.10 -5.09 6.96
C GLN A 145 17.99 -6.62 6.99
N ASP A 146 18.37 -7.26 8.08
CA ASP A 146 18.30 -8.73 8.21
C ASP A 146 16.85 -9.18 8.36
N ALA A 147 16.04 -8.46 9.15
CA ALA A 147 14.59 -8.68 9.23
C ALA A 147 13.90 -8.57 7.84
N SER A 148 14.28 -7.57 7.04
CA SER A 148 13.74 -7.40 5.68
C SER A 148 14.16 -8.53 4.75
N LYS A 149 15.41 -8.99 4.81
CA LYS A 149 15.88 -10.14 4.02
C LYS A 149 15.13 -11.41 4.39
N GLU A 150 15.00 -11.67 5.70
CA GLU A 150 14.30 -12.86 6.18
C GLU A 150 12.82 -12.83 5.82
N ALA A 151 12.15 -11.68 5.91
CA ALA A 151 10.78 -11.52 5.45
C ALA A 151 10.62 -11.86 3.96
N ILE A 152 11.57 -11.41 3.12
CA ILE A 152 11.56 -11.72 1.69
C ILE A 152 11.87 -13.20 1.44
N ASN A 153 12.79 -13.83 2.19
CA ASN A 153 13.06 -15.27 2.08
C ASN A 153 11.79 -16.08 2.38
N ILE A 154 11.13 -15.79 3.51
CA ILE A 154 9.86 -16.44 3.88
C ILE A 154 8.77 -16.21 2.82
N PHE A 155 8.70 -15.00 2.27
CA PHE A 155 7.77 -14.68 1.19
C PHE A 155 8.04 -15.56 -0.04
N GLN A 156 9.30 -15.67 -0.48
CA GLN A 156 9.70 -16.47 -1.65
C GLN A 156 9.49 -17.96 -1.43
N GLU A 157 9.71 -18.48 -0.22
CA GLU A 157 9.44 -19.87 0.13
C GLU A 157 7.95 -20.23 0.08
N ARG A 158 7.08 -19.26 0.35
CA ARG A 158 5.62 -19.46 0.43
C ARG A 158 4.87 -19.08 -0.85
N THR A 159 5.54 -18.39 -1.75
CA THR A 159 4.95 -17.87 -2.99
C THR A 159 5.99 -17.92 -4.13
N ASP A 160 5.51 -17.99 -5.37
CA ASP A 160 6.37 -17.92 -6.56
C ASP A 160 6.53 -16.48 -7.08
N SER A 161 6.28 -15.47 -6.23
CA SER A 161 6.21 -14.07 -6.61
C SER A 161 7.40 -13.26 -6.11
N GLN A 162 7.48 -12.01 -6.58
CA GLN A 162 8.46 -11.03 -6.12
C GLN A 162 7.79 -9.93 -5.29
N ALA A 163 8.51 -9.45 -4.28
CA ALA A 163 8.12 -8.32 -3.47
C ALA A 163 9.34 -7.46 -3.11
N GLY A 164 9.09 -6.21 -2.72
CA GLY A 164 10.06 -5.29 -2.16
C GLY A 164 9.53 -4.68 -0.87
N LEU A 165 10.46 -4.33 0.02
CA LEU A 165 10.20 -3.70 1.32
C LEU A 165 11.06 -2.46 1.52
N ILE A 166 10.52 -1.49 2.21
CA ILE A 166 11.26 -0.45 2.90
C ILE A 166 10.85 -0.42 4.36
#